data_b19654b2f0fec3590c8586b0e4fd0b0c
#
_entry.id   b19654b2f0fec3590c8586b0e4fd0b0c
#
_cell.length_a   1.000
_cell.length_b   1.000
_cell.length_c   1.000
_cell.angle_alpha   90.00
_cell.angle_beta   90.00
_cell.angle_gamma   90.00
#
_symmetry.space_group_name_H-M   'P 1'
#
loop_
_entity.id
_entity.type
_entity.pdbx_description
1 polymer ?
#
loop_
_entity_poly.entity_id
_entity_poly.type
_entity_poly.pdbx_seq_one_letter_code
_entity_poly.pdbx_strand_id
1 'polypeptide(L)'
;MTHISKPVGNEITCIMYGINDAILNNAEKIEKDLLDAAAQEDFEILKTVSYAFHPQGFTAILLLGESHIAIHTYPEYKCLVFNLYSCRGPEDGRKTLEYFRKQLNPSEVDIKEKRIKIDSKE
;
A
#
# COMPACT_ATOMS: atom_id res chain seq x y z
N MET A 1 -9.55 -22.99 15.96
CA MET A 1 -9.63 -23.01 14.48
C MET A 1 -8.27 -22.71 13.89
N THR A 2 -7.83 -23.50 12.95
CA THR A 2 -6.53 -23.30 12.30
C THR A 2 -6.65 -22.25 11.20
N HIS A 3 -5.78 -21.28 11.23
CA HIS A 3 -5.71 -20.31 10.16
C HIS A 3 -4.96 -20.91 8.96
N ILE A 4 -5.53 -20.83 7.78
CA ILE A 4 -4.91 -21.34 6.55
C ILE A 4 -5.01 -20.25 5.48
N SER A 5 -3.85 -19.86 4.95
CA SER A 5 -3.79 -18.93 3.82
C SER A 5 -3.73 -19.68 2.50
N LYS A 6 -4.19 -19.06 1.44
CA LYS A 6 -4.06 -19.62 0.10
C LYS A 6 -2.58 -19.66 -0.30
N PRO A 7 -2.15 -20.65 -1.12
CA PRO A 7 -0.76 -20.73 -1.55
C PRO A 7 -0.43 -19.77 -2.70
N VAL A 8 -1.24 -18.77 -2.92
CA VAL A 8 -1.03 -17.78 -3.97
C VAL A 8 -1.21 -16.39 -3.39
N GLY A 9 -0.18 -15.59 -3.46
CA GLY A 9 -0.23 -14.20 -3.05
C GLY A 9 -0.09 -13.27 -4.24
N ASN A 10 -0.29 -11.98 -3.98
CA ASN A 10 -0.10 -10.94 -4.97
C ASN A 10 0.73 -9.83 -4.35
N GLU A 11 1.81 -9.43 -5.04
CA GLU A 11 2.64 -8.33 -4.60
C GLU A 11 2.55 -7.19 -5.60
N ILE A 12 2.26 -5.99 -5.12
CA ILE A 12 2.18 -4.80 -5.95
C ILE A 12 3.16 -3.77 -5.40
N THR A 13 4.01 -3.22 -6.27
CA THR A 13 4.83 -2.07 -5.95
C THR A 13 4.48 -0.97 -6.95
N CYS A 14 4.17 0.20 -6.45
CA CYS A 14 3.79 1.32 -7.30
C CYS A 14 4.58 2.56 -6.88
N ILE A 15 5.26 3.19 -7.85
CA ILE A 15 5.85 4.49 -7.62
C ILE A 15 4.91 5.52 -8.23
N MET A 16 4.47 6.47 -7.42
CA MET A 16 3.56 7.53 -7.85
C MET A 16 4.34 8.84 -7.93
N TYR A 17 4.50 9.38 -9.14
CA TYR A 17 5.30 10.57 -9.41
C TYR A 17 4.43 11.81 -9.57
N GLY A 18 5.06 12.98 -9.39
CA GLY A 18 4.41 14.25 -9.65
C GLY A 18 3.25 14.57 -8.73
N ILE A 19 3.36 14.17 -7.48
CA ILE A 19 2.31 14.47 -6.49
C ILE A 19 2.53 15.88 -5.96
N ASN A 20 1.43 16.63 -5.83
CA ASN A 20 1.46 18.00 -5.31
C ASN A 20 2.07 18.03 -3.89
N ASP A 21 2.92 19.05 -3.63
CA ASP A 21 3.59 19.19 -2.35
C ASP A 21 2.61 19.28 -1.16
N ALA A 22 1.50 19.98 -1.34
CA ALA A 22 0.51 20.13 -0.28
C ALA A 22 -0.11 18.77 0.09
N ILE A 23 -0.25 17.87 -0.88
CA ILE A 23 -0.75 16.53 -0.65
C ILE A 23 0.32 15.68 0.04
N LEU A 24 1.56 15.69 -0.50
CA LEU A 24 2.65 14.88 0.04
C LEU A 24 3.02 15.25 1.48
N ASN A 25 2.88 16.51 1.84
CA ASN A 25 3.25 16.97 3.18
C ASN A 25 2.10 16.90 4.19
N ASN A 26 0.96 16.35 3.79
CA ASN A 26 -0.18 16.17 4.69
C ASN A 26 -0.26 14.70 5.15
N ALA A 27 0.58 14.36 6.13
CA ALA A 27 0.69 12.98 6.63
C ALA A 27 -0.64 12.43 7.16
N GLU A 28 -1.41 13.23 7.88
CA GLU A 28 -2.70 12.79 8.43
C GLU A 28 -3.68 12.40 7.33
N LYS A 29 -3.74 13.20 6.27
CA LYS A 29 -4.64 12.94 5.15
C LYS A 29 -4.19 11.68 4.38
N ILE A 30 -2.87 11.53 4.16
CA ILE A 30 -2.32 10.35 3.49
C ILE A 30 -2.66 9.08 4.27
N GLU A 31 -2.47 9.11 5.58
CA GLU A 31 -2.78 7.95 6.42
C GLU A 31 -4.26 7.60 6.36
N LYS A 32 -5.13 8.61 6.45
CA LYS A 32 -6.57 8.41 6.33
C LYS A 32 -6.94 7.81 4.98
N ASP A 33 -6.37 8.34 3.91
CA ASP A 33 -6.65 7.83 2.56
C ASP A 33 -6.17 6.37 2.41
N LEU A 34 -5.06 6.02 3.06
CA LEU A 34 -4.55 4.66 3.03
C LEU A 34 -5.48 3.69 3.76
N LEU A 35 -5.98 4.09 4.92
CA LEU A 35 -6.95 3.29 5.68
C LEU A 35 -8.24 3.12 4.88
N ASP A 36 -8.75 4.19 4.27
CA ASP A 36 -9.94 4.13 3.44
C ASP A 36 -9.72 3.22 2.22
N ALA A 37 -8.51 3.27 1.63
CA ALA A 37 -8.16 2.42 0.50
C ALA A 37 -8.21 0.94 0.87
N ALA A 38 -7.65 0.58 2.02
CA ALA A 38 -7.68 -0.80 2.49
C ALA A 38 -9.13 -1.29 2.68
N ALA A 39 -10.01 -0.40 3.14
CA ALA A 39 -11.41 -0.72 3.35
C ALA A 39 -12.15 -0.99 2.02
N GLN A 40 -11.67 -0.48 0.89
CA GLN A 40 -12.30 -0.71 -0.41
C GLN A 40 -12.31 -2.18 -0.83
N GLU A 41 -11.36 -2.97 -0.33
CA GLU A 41 -11.28 -4.41 -0.62
C GLU A 41 -11.51 -5.25 0.64
N ASP A 42 -12.14 -4.67 1.66
CA ASP A 42 -12.47 -5.36 2.91
C ASP A 42 -11.26 -5.95 3.61
N PHE A 43 -10.11 -5.30 3.53
CA PHE A 43 -8.95 -5.70 4.33
C PHE A 43 -9.22 -5.44 5.80
N GLU A 44 -8.97 -6.45 6.63
CA GLU A 44 -9.04 -6.29 8.08
C GLU A 44 -7.77 -5.60 8.56
N ILE A 45 -7.89 -4.42 9.16
CA ILE A 45 -6.75 -3.68 9.67
C ILE A 45 -6.47 -4.10 11.10
N LEU A 46 -5.37 -4.80 11.31
CA LEU A 46 -4.99 -5.30 12.64
C LEU A 46 -4.18 -4.28 13.41
N LYS A 47 -3.30 -3.54 12.72
CA LYS A 47 -2.44 -2.55 13.36
C LYS A 47 -1.95 -1.54 12.34
N THR A 48 -1.80 -0.29 12.77
CA THR A 48 -1.24 0.78 11.97
C THR A 48 -0.03 1.36 12.71
N VAL A 49 1.08 1.53 11.99
CA VAL A 49 2.28 2.15 12.52
C VAL A 49 2.71 3.22 11.53
N SER A 50 3.02 4.41 12.00
CA SER A 50 3.46 5.48 11.11
C SER A 50 4.50 6.36 11.81
N TYR A 51 5.26 7.08 10.99
CA TYR A 51 6.28 7.99 11.48
C TYR A 51 6.45 9.15 10.51
N ALA A 52 6.41 10.36 11.04
CA ALA A 52 6.66 11.57 10.26
C ALA A 52 8.08 12.05 10.55
N PHE A 53 8.89 12.14 9.50
CA PHE A 53 10.28 12.58 9.61
C PHE A 53 10.39 14.11 9.57
N HIS A 54 11.47 14.63 10.12
CA HIS A 54 11.77 16.06 10.07
C HIS A 54 12.92 16.33 9.09
N PRO A 55 12.82 17.37 8.27
CA PRO A 55 11.72 18.33 8.18
C PRO A 55 10.54 17.86 7.35
N GLN A 56 10.66 16.71 6.67
CA GLN A 56 9.63 16.17 5.80
C GLN A 56 9.82 14.66 5.61
N GLY A 57 8.82 14.02 5.03
CA GLY A 57 8.84 12.58 4.80
C GLY A 57 7.90 11.84 5.75
N PHE A 58 7.26 10.79 5.26
CA PHE A 58 6.28 10.04 6.02
C PHE A 58 6.32 8.58 5.61
N THR A 59 6.28 7.70 6.59
CA THR A 59 6.18 6.25 6.38
C THR A 59 4.99 5.73 7.16
N ALA A 60 4.16 4.90 6.54
CA ALA A 60 3.07 4.22 7.22
C ALA A 60 3.04 2.76 6.80
N ILE A 61 2.74 1.90 7.77
CA ILE A 61 2.64 0.46 7.54
C ILE A 61 1.33 -0.02 8.15
N LEU A 62 0.53 -0.74 7.36
CA LEU A 62 -0.68 -1.38 7.83
C LEU A 62 -0.43 -2.89 7.91
N LEU A 63 -0.60 -3.45 9.09
CA LEU A 63 -0.66 -4.89 9.26
C LEU A 63 -2.11 -5.28 9.06
N LEU A 64 -2.35 -6.09 8.05
CA LEU A 64 -3.69 -6.53 7.68
C LEU A 64 -3.86 -8.02 7.99
N GLY A 65 -5.10 -8.49 8.02
CA GLY A 65 -5.34 -9.93 8.08
C GLY A 65 -4.78 -10.56 6.82
N GLU A 66 -3.73 -11.39 6.96
CA GLU A 66 -3.05 -12.10 5.87
C GLU A 66 -2.31 -11.21 4.87
N SER A 67 -2.05 -9.93 5.19
CA SER A 67 -1.52 -9.00 4.20
C SER A 67 -0.82 -7.83 4.87
N HIS A 68 -0.15 -7.00 4.08
CA HIS A 68 0.36 -5.73 4.57
C HIS A 68 0.36 -4.69 3.46
N ILE A 69 0.35 -3.42 3.86
CA ILE A 69 0.57 -2.30 2.97
C ILE A 69 1.60 -1.38 3.63
N ALA A 70 2.58 -0.94 2.85
CA ALA A 70 3.56 0.04 3.31
C ALA A 70 3.64 1.17 2.30
N ILE A 71 3.76 2.41 2.81
CA ILE A 71 3.99 3.57 1.96
C ILE A 71 5.15 4.39 2.51
N HIS A 72 5.89 5.02 1.59
CA HIS A 72 6.99 5.90 1.92
C HIS A 72 6.89 7.13 1.02
N THR A 73 6.81 8.32 1.59
CA THR A 73 6.85 9.54 0.78
C THR A 73 8.28 9.99 0.58
N TYR A 74 8.54 10.55 -0.59
CA TYR A 74 9.81 11.16 -0.96
C TYR A 74 9.52 12.58 -1.46
N PRO A 75 9.22 13.54 -0.54
CA PRO A 75 8.81 14.88 -0.96
C PRO A 75 9.84 15.59 -1.84
N GLU A 76 11.14 15.35 -1.62
CA GLU A 76 12.21 15.91 -2.40
C GLU A 76 12.16 15.50 -3.87
N TYR A 77 11.52 14.36 -4.17
CA TYR A 77 11.34 13.85 -5.52
C TYR A 77 9.87 13.89 -5.98
N LYS A 78 9.01 14.52 -5.19
CA LYS A 78 7.57 14.63 -5.45
C LYS A 78 6.91 13.28 -5.71
N CYS A 79 7.34 12.25 -5.00
CA CYS A 79 6.83 10.90 -5.24
C CYS A 79 6.54 10.14 -3.95
N LEU A 80 5.81 9.04 -4.11
CA LEU A 80 5.46 8.12 -3.03
C LEU A 80 5.63 6.70 -3.56
N VAL A 81 6.20 5.83 -2.74
CA VAL A 81 6.29 4.39 -3.04
C VAL A 81 5.24 3.66 -2.22
N PHE A 82 4.44 2.86 -2.91
CA PHE A 82 3.39 2.03 -2.34
C PHE A 82 3.77 0.57 -2.55
N ASN A 83 3.66 -0.24 -1.50
CA ASN A 83 3.93 -1.67 -1.58
C ASN A 83 2.82 -2.43 -0.85
N LEU A 84 2.26 -3.43 -1.50
CA LEU A 84 1.21 -4.26 -0.93
C LEU A 84 1.54 -5.73 -1.18
N TYR A 85 1.39 -6.56 -0.15
CA TYR A 85 1.41 -8.00 -0.31
C TYR A 85 0.11 -8.57 0.26
N SER A 86 -0.58 -9.41 -0.52
CA SER A 86 -1.79 -10.08 -0.09
C SER A 86 -1.67 -11.59 -0.21
N CYS A 87 -2.12 -12.30 0.81
CA CYS A 87 -2.24 -13.76 0.78
C CYS A 87 -3.64 -14.21 0.35
N ARG A 88 -4.50 -13.28 -0.10
CA ARG A 88 -5.90 -13.62 -0.42
C ARG A 88 -6.12 -14.09 -1.85
N GLY A 89 -5.06 -14.21 -2.64
CA GLY A 89 -5.14 -14.73 -3.99
C GLY A 89 -4.57 -13.77 -5.05
N PRO A 90 -4.56 -14.20 -6.32
CA PRO A 90 -3.99 -13.38 -7.39
C PRO A 90 -4.83 -12.12 -7.63
N GLU A 91 -4.17 -11.05 -8.05
CA GLU A 91 -4.78 -9.76 -8.39
C GLU A 91 -5.42 -9.01 -7.22
N ASP A 92 -5.35 -9.55 -6.01
CA ASP A 92 -5.87 -8.87 -4.84
C ASP A 92 -5.02 -7.63 -4.53
N GLY A 93 -5.67 -6.56 -4.08
CA GLY A 93 -5.00 -5.29 -3.78
C GLY A 93 -5.10 -4.25 -4.87
N ARG A 94 -5.55 -4.60 -6.06
CA ARG A 94 -5.67 -3.65 -7.17
C ARG A 94 -6.67 -2.54 -6.89
N LYS A 95 -7.79 -2.86 -6.24
CA LYS A 95 -8.80 -1.86 -5.90
C LYS A 95 -8.28 -0.89 -4.83
N THR A 96 -7.53 -1.42 -3.88
CA THR A 96 -6.88 -0.62 -2.84
C THR A 96 -5.92 0.39 -3.48
N LEU A 97 -5.04 -0.09 -4.36
CA LEU A 97 -4.10 0.77 -5.07
C LEU A 97 -4.83 1.84 -5.87
N GLU A 98 -5.87 1.46 -6.62
CA GLU A 98 -6.58 2.41 -7.47
C GLU A 98 -7.28 3.49 -6.68
N TYR A 99 -7.90 3.15 -5.55
CA TYR A 99 -8.52 4.14 -4.68
C TYR A 99 -7.46 5.11 -4.13
N PHE A 100 -6.36 4.57 -3.60
CA PHE A 100 -5.30 5.39 -3.01
C PHE A 100 -4.67 6.32 -4.05
N ARG A 101 -4.41 5.78 -5.24
CA ARG A 101 -3.86 6.55 -6.34
C ARG A 101 -4.72 7.75 -6.69
N LYS A 102 -6.04 7.58 -6.74
CA LYS A 102 -6.94 8.68 -7.05
C LYS A 102 -6.88 9.79 -6.02
N GLN A 103 -6.69 9.45 -4.75
CA GLN A 103 -6.60 10.43 -3.68
C GLN A 103 -5.34 11.28 -3.80
N LEU A 104 -4.24 10.70 -4.25
CA LEU A 104 -2.96 11.39 -4.34
C LEU A 104 -2.77 12.09 -5.68
N ASN A 105 -3.53 11.71 -6.69
CA ASN A 105 -3.53 12.33 -8.02
C ASN A 105 -2.14 12.51 -8.64
N PRO A 106 -1.34 11.44 -8.75
CA PRO A 106 -0.02 11.53 -9.36
C PRO A 106 -0.13 11.84 -10.87
N SER A 107 0.90 12.48 -11.42
CA SER A 107 0.95 12.73 -12.86
C SER A 107 1.37 11.48 -13.64
N GLU A 108 2.05 10.55 -12.98
CA GLU A 108 2.58 9.34 -13.62
C GLU A 108 2.75 8.25 -12.57
N VAL A 109 2.54 7.00 -12.95
CA VAL A 109 2.76 5.87 -12.05
C VAL A 109 3.57 4.79 -12.75
N ASP A 110 4.40 4.08 -11.96
CA ASP A 110 5.12 2.89 -12.40
C ASP A 110 4.64 1.75 -11.51
N ILE A 111 3.87 0.81 -12.09
CA ILE A 111 3.28 -0.29 -11.35
C ILE A 111 3.96 -1.59 -11.73
N LYS A 112 4.42 -2.34 -10.71
CA LYS A 112 4.94 -3.68 -10.88
C LYS A 112 4.10 -4.61 -10.03
N GLU A 113 3.60 -5.66 -10.67
CA GLU A 113 2.75 -6.63 -9.99
C GLU A 113 3.31 -8.02 -10.22
N LYS A 114 3.37 -8.82 -9.15
CA LYS A 114 3.94 -10.15 -9.23
C LYS A 114 3.05 -11.13 -8.47
N ARG A 115 2.66 -12.19 -9.16
CA ARG A 115 1.96 -13.30 -8.49
C ARG A 115 3.00 -14.15 -7.77
N ILE A 116 2.75 -14.40 -6.48
CA ILE A 116 3.62 -15.25 -5.66
C ILE A 116 2.92 -16.59 -5.49
N LYS A 117 3.54 -17.64 -5.98
CA LYS A 117 2.97 -18.98 -5.89
C LYS A 117 3.85 -19.83 -4.99
N ILE A 118 3.23 -20.45 -4.00
CA ILE A 118 3.93 -21.32 -3.07
C ILE A 118 3.75 -22.76 -3.53
N ASP A 119 4.86 -23.46 -3.74
CA ASP A 119 4.84 -24.86 -4.14
C ASP A 119 5.04 -25.75 -2.92
N SER A 120 4.39 -26.91 -2.94
CA SER A 120 4.66 -27.93 -1.92
C SER A 120 6.04 -28.52 -2.16
N LYS A 121 6.86 -28.58 -1.10
CA LYS A 121 8.25 -29.08 -1.16
C LYS A 121 8.43 -30.33 -0.29
N GLU A 122 7.54 -31.27 -0.41
CA GLU A 122 7.61 -32.52 0.34
C GLU A 122 8.74 -33.44 -0.18
#